data_3daac895e3e383b4a947fd269e303db3
#
_entry.id   3daac895e3e383b4a947fd269e303db3
#
_cell.length_a   1.000
_cell.length_b   1.000
_cell.length_c   1.000
_cell.angle_alpha   90.00
_cell.angle_beta   90.00
_cell.angle_gamma   90.00
#
_symmetry.space_group_name_H-M   'P 1'
#
loop_
_entity.id
_entity.type
_entity.pdbx_description
1 polymer ?
#
loop_
_entity_poly.entity_id
_entity_poly.type
_entity_poly.pdbx_seq_one_letter_code
_entity_poly.pdbx_strand_id
1 'polypeptide(L)'
;MRTAIPLAVLFTTLACSLASAPAHARARVFVASYGNDMNPCTFGSPCKTFQVAVNAVDAGGEVTAIDSAGFGPISINKAVTITSPDGVEAGIVANAGADAIDINAGSSDAIVLRGLTLDGAGTAHNGIVFSAGGSLTVTNCTLQNFAFDGSNLPTGNGILMQPTAGTLAFTITNTTASNNGGTGILFLTSSGGSPSVNGVIDHVVADANHFDGVSVDSRFTTGGAIVVTVSDSIASNNGSQGIFAGNGSATLKVSLDNVTVGGNFFGIVASTPANVLLGRSVITGNGTGVQNSTSPNTFYSYGDNRINLNGTDGYSSLNTTFITH
;
A
#
# COMPACT_ATOMS: atom_id res chain seq x y z
N MET A 1 37.24 87.82 -3.35
CA MET A 1 36.12 86.96 -2.88
C MET A 1 35.76 85.97 -3.95
N ARG A 2 36.11 84.73 -3.82
CA ARG A 2 35.75 83.65 -4.78
C ARG A 2 34.86 82.70 -4.02
N THR A 3 33.61 82.63 -4.41
CA THR A 3 32.58 81.72 -3.89
C THR A 3 32.71 80.35 -4.55
N ALA A 4 32.95 79.31 -3.76
CA ALA A 4 32.99 77.97 -4.25
C ALA A 4 31.55 77.42 -4.21
N ILE A 5 31.11 76.78 -5.29
CA ILE A 5 29.84 76.08 -5.40
C ILE A 5 30.10 74.55 -5.12
N PRO A 6 29.43 73.92 -4.20
CA PRO A 6 29.60 72.50 -4.00
C PRO A 6 28.82 71.70 -5.06
N LEU A 7 29.49 70.75 -5.70
CA LEU A 7 28.95 69.81 -6.66
C LEU A 7 28.19 68.69 -5.87
N ALA A 8 26.89 68.69 -5.96
CA ALA A 8 26.07 67.61 -5.37
C ALA A 8 26.07 66.43 -6.35
N VAL A 9 26.71 65.32 -5.97
CA VAL A 9 26.68 64.03 -6.70
C VAL A 9 25.37 63.32 -6.37
N LEU A 10 24.47 63.24 -7.36
CA LEU A 10 23.22 62.53 -7.27
C LEU A 10 23.47 61.02 -7.53
N PHE A 11 23.54 60.20 -6.47
CA PHE A 11 23.57 58.74 -6.60
C PHE A 11 22.15 58.24 -6.86
N THR A 12 21.82 57.91 -8.11
CA THR A 12 20.63 57.17 -8.48
C THR A 12 20.88 55.70 -8.22
N THR A 13 20.37 55.18 -7.10
CA THR A 13 20.29 53.73 -6.83
C THR A 13 19.23 53.12 -7.72
N LEU A 14 19.64 52.40 -8.76
CA LEU A 14 18.80 51.56 -9.58
C LEU A 14 18.39 50.34 -8.71
N ALA A 15 17.24 50.40 -8.05
CA ALA A 15 16.63 49.24 -7.37
C ALA A 15 16.15 48.27 -8.45
N CYS A 16 16.95 47.23 -8.72
CA CYS A 16 16.55 46.09 -9.55
C CYS A 16 15.51 45.31 -8.74
N SER A 17 14.22 45.60 -8.95
CA SER A 17 13.13 44.79 -8.45
C SER A 17 13.19 43.44 -9.16
N LEU A 18 13.78 42.42 -8.50
CA LEU A 18 13.60 41.01 -8.82
C LEU A 18 12.11 40.71 -8.64
N ALA A 19 11.33 40.87 -9.70
CA ALA A 19 9.99 40.32 -9.76
C ALA A 19 10.14 38.81 -9.64
N SER A 20 9.95 38.25 -8.44
CA SER A 20 9.73 36.82 -8.26
C SER A 20 8.52 36.48 -9.09
N ALA A 21 8.72 35.85 -10.25
CA ALA A 21 7.63 35.23 -10.98
C ALA A 21 6.90 34.31 -9.99
N PRO A 22 5.56 34.37 -9.88
CA PRO A 22 4.82 33.45 -9.05
C PRO A 22 5.23 32.04 -9.50
N ALA A 23 5.77 31.24 -8.59
CA ALA A 23 5.98 29.84 -8.84
C ALA A 23 4.58 29.28 -9.12
N HIS A 24 4.29 28.99 -10.39
CA HIS A 24 3.04 28.30 -10.72
C HIS A 24 3.10 26.94 -10.06
N ALA A 25 2.31 26.77 -8.99
CA ALA A 25 2.13 25.49 -8.34
C ALA A 25 1.72 24.47 -9.40
N ARG A 26 2.51 23.41 -9.58
CA ARG A 26 2.21 22.32 -10.50
C ARG A 26 1.30 21.33 -9.79
N ALA A 27 0.05 21.74 -9.55
CA ALA A 27 -0.92 20.93 -8.86
C ALA A 27 -1.31 19.67 -9.64
N ARG A 28 -1.15 19.67 -10.98
CA ARG A 28 -1.37 18.51 -11.84
C ARG A 28 -0.35 18.47 -12.97
N VAL A 29 0.20 17.28 -13.19
CA VAL A 29 1.11 16.97 -14.29
C VAL A 29 0.68 15.68 -15.00
N PHE A 30 1.22 15.45 -16.19
CA PHE A 30 0.74 14.39 -17.07
C PHE A 30 1.88 13.54 -17.61
N VAL A 31 1.59 12.24 -17.78
CA VAL A 31 2.43 11.29 -18.51
C VAL A 31 1.67 10.72 -19.69
N ALA A 32 2.39 10.41 -20.77
CA ALA A 32 1.82 9.80 -21.97
C ALA A 32 2.80 8.88 -22.68
N SER A 33 2.31 7.93 -23.47
CA SER A 33 3.14 7.02 -24.28
C SER A 33 4.05 7.75 -25.25
N TYR A 34 3.59 8.88 -25.79
CA TYR A 34 4.31 9.78 -26.67
C TYR A 34 5.08 10.90 -25.94
N GLY A 35 5.06 10.89 -24.60
CA GLY A 35 5.73 11.89 -23.77
C GLY A 35 7.24 11.86 -23.89
N ASN A 36 7.88 12.89 -23.34
CA ASN A 36 9.32 13.01 -23.26
C ASN A 36 9.70 13.60 -21.89
N ASP A 37 10.68 13.01 -21.22
CA ASP A 37 11.08 13.43 -19.86
C ASP A 37 11.82 14.78 -19.82
N MET A 38 12.14 15.36 -20.97
CA MET A 38 12.58 16.75 -21.09
C MET A 38 11.42 17.75 -21.15
N ASN A 39 10.19 17.29 -21.24
CA ASN A 39 9.00 18.13 -21.29
C ASN A 39 8.64 18.69 -19.89
N PRO A 40 7.85 19.78 -19.84
CA PRO A 40 7.37 20.36 -18.57
C PRO A 40 6.24 19.55 -17.90
N CYS A 41 5.90 18.35 -18.37
CA CYS A 41 4.82 17.48 -17.89
C CYS A 41 3.43 18.14 -17.93
N THR A 42 3.18 19.07 -18.82
CA THR A 42 1.83 19.65 -19.05
C THR A 42 0.99 18.73 -19.94
N PHE A 43 -0.33 18.95 -20.01
CA PHE A 43 -1.21 18.16 -20.87
C PHE A 43 -0.79 18.17 -22.35
N GLY A 44 -0.36 19.33 -22.87
CA GLY A 44 0.09 19.47 -24.27
C GLY A 44 1.56 19.03 -24.50
N SER A 45 2.33 18.84 -23.44
CA SER A 45 3.73 18.40 -23.48
C SER A 45 4.01 17.49 -22.27
N PRO A 46 3.48 16.25 -22.29
CA PRO A 46 3.56 15.32 -21.17
C PRO A 46 4.97 14.74 -21.00
N CYS A 47 5.27 14.30 -19.80
CA CYS A 47 6.44 13.49 -19.50
C CYS A 47 6.25 12.05 -19.98
N LYS A 48 7.36 11.30 -20.11
CA LYS A 48 7.36 9.91 -20.53
C LYS A 48 7.17 8.97 -19.34
N THR A 49 7.78 9.29 -18.20
CA THR A 49 7.83 8.41 -17.04
C THR A 49 7.11 9.00 -15.82
N PHE A 50 6.56 8.13 -14.99
CA PHE A 50 5.99 8.53 -13.72
C PHE A 50 7.02 9.16 -12.80
N GLN A 51 8.27 8.66 -12.77
CA GLN A 51 9.30 9.22 -11.88
C GLN A 51 9.58 10.70 -12.18
N VAL A 52 9.69 11.08 -13.45
CA VAL A 52 9.91 12.48 -13.82
C VAL A 52 8.68 13.32 -13.49
N ALA A 53 7.49 12.81 -13.72
CA ALA A 53 6.25 13.50 -13.38
C ALA A 53 6.09 13.68 -11.84
N VAL A 54 6.40 12.66 -11.05
CA VAL A 54 6.43 12.75 -9.57
C VAL A 54 7.42 13.80 -9.10
N ASN A 55 8.61 13.87 -9.71
CA ASN A 55 9.58 14.91 -9.37
C ASN A 55 9.09 16.32 -9.73
N ALA A 56 8.33 16.45 -10.82
CA ALA A 56 7.86 17.72 -11.35
C ALA A 56 6.61 18.27 -10.65
N VAL A 57 5.73 17.41 -10.11
CA VAL A 57 4.51 17.83 -9.42
C VAL A 57 4.84 18.39 -8.03
N ASP A 58 4.06 19.33 -7.53
CA ASP A 58 4.20 19.82 -6.15
C ASP A 58 3.72 18.80 -5.13
N ALA A 59 4.12 18.94 -3.88
CA ALA A 59 3.62 18.11 -2.80
C ALA A 59 2.09 18.25 -2.68
N GLY A 60 1.38 17.12 -2.61
CA GLY A 60 -0.08 17.06 -2.62
C GLY A 60 -0.73 17.17 -3.99
N GLY A 61 0.07 17.32 -5.06
CA GLY A 61 -0.46 17.39 -6.42
C GLY A 61 -0.71 16.02 -7.05
N GLU A 62 -1.13 16.03 -8.32
CA GLU A 62 -1.60 14.85 -9.04
C GLU A 62 -0.78 14.60 -10.31
N VAL A 63 -0.40 13.33 -10.52
CA VAL A 63 0.16 12.80 -11.75
C VAL A 63 -0.91 11.98 -12.46
N THR A 64 -1.25 12.32 -13.69
CA THR A 64 -2.32 11.65 -14.46
C THR A 64 -1.74 11.02 -15.73
N ALA A 65 -2.00 9.73 -15.96
CA ALA A 65 -1.74 9.09 -17.24
C ALA A 65 -2.79 9.52 -18.27
N ILE A 66 -2.36 9.92 -19.48
CA ILE A 66 -3.28 10.36 -20.54
C ILE A 66 -3.73 9.19 -21.41
N ASP A 67 -2.83 8.24 -21.65
CA ASP A 67 -3.04 7.07 -22.50
C ASP A 67 -2.42 5.81 -21.92
N SER A 68 -2.73 4.66 -22.52
CA SER A 68 -2.24 3.36 -22.06
C SER A 68 -0.80 3.14 -22.46
N ALA A 69 0.08 2.95 -21.45
CA ALA A 69 1.49 2.64 -21.64
C ALA A 69 2.14 2.11 -20.36
N GLY A 70 3.41 1.66 -20.48
CA GLY A 70 4.31 1.44 -19.36
C GLY A 70 5.04 2.73 -19.00
N PHE A 71 4.93 3.16 -17.73
CA PHE A 71 5.50 4.44 -17.27
C PHE A 71 6.68 4.29 -16.31
N GLY A 72 7.12 3.05 -16.08
CA GLY A 72 8.29 2.72 -15.27
C GLY A 72 8.10 2.83 -13.76
N PRO A 73 9.09 2.31 -12.99
CA PRO A 73 9.04 2.30 -11.53
C PRO A 73 9.16 3.71 -10.94
N ILE A 74 8.75 3.84 -9.65
CA ILE A 74 8.62 5.13 -8.99
C ILE A 74 9.15 5.06 -7.56
N SER A 75 9.91 6.09 -7.16
CA SER A 75 10.20 6.39 -5.76
C SER A 75 9.43 7.64 -5.32
N ILE A 76 8.62 7.51 -4.26
CA ILE A 76 7.72 8.56 -3.75
C ILE A 76 8.24 9.02 -2.39
N ASN A 77 8.57 10.32 -2.26
CA ASN A 77 9.10 10.91 -1.04
C ASN A 77 8.30 12.13 -0.54
N LYS A 78 7.10 12.31 -1.06
CA LYS A 78 6.20 13.42 -0.71
C LYS A 78 4.75 13.02 -0.90
N ALA A 79 3.83 13.83 -0.38
CA ALA A 79 2.40 13.67 -0.68
C ALA A 79 2.15 13.77 -2.20
N VAL A 80 1.44 12.80 -2.78
CA VAL A 80 1.11 12.76 -4.20
C VAL A 80 -0.05 11.84 -4.49
N THR A 81 -0.84 12.19 -5.51
CA THR A 81 -1.83 11.31 -6.14
C THR A 81 -1.30 10.86 -7.50
N ILE A 82 -1.27 9.56 -7.76
CA ILE A 82 -0.97 9.00 -9.08
C ILE A 82 -2.22 8.29 -9.57
N THR A 83 -2.76 8.73 -10.70
CA THR A 83 -4.03 8.21 -11.20
C THR A 83 -3.97 7.83 -12.67
N SER A 84 -4.58 6.71 -12.97
CA SER A 84 -4.99 6.33 -14.31
C SER A 84 -6.51 6.45 -14.40
N PRO A 85 -7.05 7.27 -15.33
CA PRO A 85 -8.47 7.32 -15.57
C PRO A 85 -9.04 5.99 -16.05
N ASP A 86 -10.33 5.78 -15.86
CA ASP A 86 -11.02 4.58 -16.36
C ASP A 86 -10.83 4.43 -17.89
N GLY A 87 -10.48 3.23 -18.31
CA GLY A 87 -10.18 2.92 -19.72
C GLY A 87 -8.76 3.22 -20.18
N VAL A 88 -7.91 3.76 -19.29
CA VAL A 88 -6.47 3.93 -19.51
C VAL A 88 -5.72 2.90 -18.67
N GLU A 89 -4.87 2.09 -19.27
CA GLU A 89 -3.99 1.16 -18.57
C GLU A 89 -2.61 1.82 -18.33
N ALA A 90 -2.37 2.21 -17.09
CA ALA A 90 -1.07 2.75 -16.68
C ALA A 90 -0.25 1.64 -16.04
N GLY A 91 0.64 1.06 -16.84
CA GLY A 91 1.50 -0.06 -16.46
C GLY A 91 2.77 0.40 -15.75
N ILE A 92 3.16 -0.33 -14.72
CA ILE A 92 4.47 -0.24 -14.08
C ILE A 92 5.10 -1.63 -14.09
N VAL A 93 6.16 -1.78 -14.86
CA VAL A 93 7.01 -2.98 -14.85
C VAL A 93 8.33 -2.60 -14.19
N ALA A 94 8.66 -3.25 -13.10
CA ALA A 94 9.90 -3.01 -12.39
C ALA A 94 11.06 -3.80 -13.01
N ASN A 95 12.27 -3.33 -12.79
CA ASN A 95 13.48 -4.07 -13.17
C ASN A 95 13.63 -5.32 -12.29
N ALA A 96 14.34 -6.32 -12.80
CA ALA A 96 14.67 -7.52 -12.04
C ALA A 96 15.35 -7.15 -10.71
N GLY A 97 14.87 -7.72 -9.60
CA GLY A 97 15.38 -7.47 -8.27
C GLY A 97 15.07 -6.10 -7.67
N ALA A 98 14.20 -5.31 -8.30
CA ALA A 98 13.74 -4.01 -7.79
C ALA A 98 12.24 -4.04 -7.46
N ASP A 99 11.80 -3.07 -6.69
CA ASP A 99 10.39 -2.84 -6.40
C ASP A 99 9.76 -1.93 -7.47
N ALA A 100 8.44 -2.04 -7.69
CA ALA A 100 7.78 -1.21 -8.70
C ALA A 100 7.47 0.20 -8.17
N ILE A 101 7.04 0.31 -6.91
CA ILE A 101 6.78 1.58 -6.23
C ILE A 101 7.39 1.54 -4.83
N ASP A 102 8.34 2.42 -4.56
CA ASP A 102 8.92 2.65 -3.24
C ASP A 102 8.34 3.93 -2.62
N ILE A 103 7.78 3.84 -1.41
CA ILE A 103 7.19 4.96 -0.69
C ILE A 103 7.95 5.19 0.61
N ASN A 104 8.64 6.34 0.68
CA ASN A 104 9.34 6.81 1.87
C ASN A 104 9.11 8.32 2.01
N ALA A 105 7.91 8.69 2.43
CA ALA A 105 7.42 10.07 2.49
C ALA A 105 7.35 10.58 3.93
N GLY A 106 7.06 11.87 4.10
CA GLY A 106 6.93 12.49 5.41
C GLY A 106 5.76 11.91 6.22
N SER A 107 5.85 11.92 7.54
CA SER A 107 4.87 11.30 8.44
C SER A 107 3.46 11.91 8.37
N SER A 108 3.27 13.02 7.68
CA SER A 108 1.97 13.65 7.40
C SER A 108 1.55 13.57 5.93
N ASP A 109 2.40 12.99 5.08
CA ASP A 109 2.15 12.92 3.65
C ASP A 109 1.10 11.86 3.32
N ALA A 110 0.16 12.25 2.48
CA ALA A 110 -0.86 11.35 1.94
C ALA A 110 -0.48 10.88 0.54
N ILE A 111 -0.46 9.59 0.34
CA ILE A 111 -0.15 8.95 -0.95
C ILE A 111 -1.41 8.25 -1.47
N VAL A 112 -1.79 8.55 -2.70
CA VAL A 112 -2.92 7.93 -3.38
C VAL A 112 -2.47 7.31 -4.69
N LEU A 113 -2.71 6.01 -4.86
CA LEU A 113 -2.43 5.24 -6.06
C LEU A 113 -3.74 4.68 -6.61
N ARG A 114 -4.10 5.04 -7.84
CA ARG A 114 -5.38 4.66 -8.42
C ARG A 114 -5.26 4.19 -9.87
N GLY A 115 -5.89 3.04 -10.16
CA GLY A 115 -6.05 2.54 -11.53
C GLY A 115 -4.77 2.02 -12.17
N LEU A 116 -3.78 1.62 -11.36
CA LEU A 116 -2.46 1.19 -11.82
C LEU A 116 -2.39 -0.32 -11.99
N THR A 117 -1.68 -0.78 -13.02
CA THR A 117 -1.29 -2.18 -13.20
C THR A 117 0.19 -2.34 -12.94
N LEU A 118 0.55 -3.04 -11.86
CA LEU A 118 1.92 -3.32 -11.49
C LEU A 118 2.23 -4.79 -11.78
N ASP A 119 3.21 -5.04 -12.64
CA ASP A 119 3.62 -6.39 -13.03
C ASP A 119 5.12 -6.60 -12.74
N GLY A 120 5.41 -7.59 -11.92
CA GLY A 120 6.77 -7.99 -11.57
C GLY A 120 7.50 -8.75 -12.67
N ALA A 121 6.80 -9.15 -13.74
CA ALA A 121 7.35 -9.94 -14.84
C ALA A 121 8.10 -11.21 -14.37
N GLY A 122 7.78 -11.74 -13.20
CA GLY A 122 8.43 -12.90 -12.58
C GLY A 122 9.87 -12.65 -12.10
N THR A 123 10.33 -11.42 -12.03
CA THR A 123 11.72 -11.09 -11.69
C THR A 123 11.88 -9.90 -10.72
N ALA A 124 10.91 -9.01 -10.63
CA ALA A 124 10.91 -7.90 -9.68
C ALA A 124 10.49 -8.34 -8.28
N HIS A 125 10.94 -7.61 -7.23
CA HIS A 125 10.73 -8.03 -5.85
C HIS A 125 9.31 -7.75 -5.36
N ASN A 126 8.88 -6.49 -5.28
CA ASN A 126 7.55 -6.16 -4.75
C ASN A 126 6.82 -5.15 -5.62
N GLY A 127 5.50 -5.13 -5.52
CA GLY A 127 4.67 -4.16 -6.23
C GLY A 127 4.74 -2.80 -5.56
N ILE A 128 4.27 -2.68 -4.34
CA ILE A 128 4.31 -1.46 -3.54
C ILE A 128 5.05 -1.76 -2.24
N VAL A 129 6.10 -1.01 -1.95
CA VAL A 129 6.78 -1.01 -0.66
C VAL A 129 6.50 0.32 0.04
N PHE A 130 5.82 0.26 1.18
CA PHE A 130 5.54 1.43 2.02
C PHE A 130 6.40 1.37 3.28
N SER A 131 7.37 2.26 3.37
CA SER A 131 8.29 2.37 4.51
C SER A 131 7.94 3.54 5.44
N ALA A 132 7.44 4.65 4.91
CA ALA A 132 7.03 5.82 5.67
C ALA A 132 6.00 6.68 4.92
N GLY A 133 5.13 7.36 5.68
CA GLY A 133 4.07 8.24 5.20
C GLY A 133 2.97 8.39 6.26
N GLY A 134 2.11 9.39 6.11
CA GLY A 134 0.94 9.59 6.98
C GLY A 134 -0.24 8.71 6.59
N SER A 135 -0.48 8.55 5.29
CA SER A 135 -1.52 7.67 4.78
C SER A 135 -1.19 7.08 3.41
N LEU A 136 -1.74 5.88 3.15
CA LEU A 136 -1.67 5.20 1.86
C LEU A 136 -3.09 4.80 1.42
N THR A 137 -3.49 5.23 0.22
CA THR A 137 -4.69 4.74 -0.44
C THR A 137 -4.31 4.05 -1.74
N VAL A 138 -4.71 2.78 -1.89
CA VAL A 138 -4.56 2.00 -3.13
C VAL A 138 -5.94 1.59 -3.58
N THR A 139 -6.34 2.01 -4.77
CA THR A 139 -7.69 1.71 -5.27
C THR A 139 -7.70 1.38 -6.76
N ASN A 140 -8.51 0.40 -7.14
CA ASN A 140 -8.65 -0.06 -8.53
C ASN A 140 -7.29 -0.47 -9.15
N CYS A 141 -6.40 -1.09 -8.37
CA CYS A 141 -5.08 -1.52 -8.83
C CYS A 141 -5.00 -3.03 -9.04
N THR A 142 -4.09 -3.45 -9.91
CA THR A 142 -3.70 -4.85 -10.08
C THR A 142 -2.21 -5.00 -9.80
N LEU A 143 -1.83 -5.95 -8.93
CA LEU A 143 -0.45 -6.22 -8.53
C LEU A 143 -0.17 -7.71 -8.71
N GLN A 144 0.72 -8.06 -9.64
CA GLN A 144 0.92 -9.46 -10.01
C GLN A 144 2.35 -9.80 -10.41
N ASN A 145 2.67 -11.10 -10.35
CA ASN A 145 3.89 -11.69 -10.90
C ASN A 145 5.18 -11.17 -10.26
N PHE A 146 5.14 -10.70 -9.00
CA PHE A 146 6.34 -10.36 -8.24
C PHE A 146 7.04 -11.62 -7.75
N ALA A 147 8.39 -11.61 -7.73
CA ALA A 147 9.20 -12.79 -7.47
C ALA A 147 9.74 -12.83 -6.04
N PHE A 148 9.54 -13.95 -5.36
CA PHE A 148 10.30 -14.27 -4.15
C PHE A 148 11.70 -14.76 -4.54
N ASP A 149 12.74 -14.10 -4.05
CA ASP A 149 14.13 -14.38 -4.41
C ASP A 149 14.80 -15.45 -3.54
N GLY A 150 14.05 -16.04 -2.60
CA GLY A 150 14.57 -17.04 -1.67
C GLY A 150 15.40 -16.48 -0.51
N SER A 151 15.53 -15.16 -0.40
CA SER A 151 16.26 -14.50 0.71
C SER A 151 15.40 -14.44 1.99
N ASN A 152 16.02 -13.94 3.06
CA ASN A 152 15.29 -13.64 4.30
C ASN A 152 14.55 -12.27 4.26
N LEU A 153 14.64 -11.57 3.14
CA LEU A 153 13.92 -10.31 2.94
C LEU A 153 12.50 -10.57 2.46
N PRO A 154 11.53 -9.75 2.81
CA PRO A 154 10.16 -9.90 2.37
C PRO A 154 10.01 -9.46 0.90
N THR A 155 10.35 -10.35 -0.03
CA THR A 155 10.24 -10.15 -1.48
C THR A 155 9.09 -10.95 -2.06
N GLY A 156 8.67 -10.62 -3.28
CA GLY A 156 7.60 -11.30 -3.99
C GLY A 156 6.19 -10.81 -3.61
N ASN A 157 6.05 -9.73 -2.86
CA ASN A 157 4.74 -9.30 -2.39
C ASN A 157 4.06 -8.34 -3.37
N GLY A 158 2.72 -8.42 -3.45
CA GLY A 158 1.95 -7.40 -4.16
C GLY A 158 2.08 -6.05 -3.45
N ILE A 159 1.71 -5.98 -2.18
CA ILE A 159 1.89 -4.80 -1.31
C ILE A 159 2.62 -5.23 -0.05
N LEU A 160 3.72 -4.53 0.26
CA LEU A 160 4.49 -4.68 1.48
C LEU A 160 4.45 -3.38 2.28
N MET A 161 3.92 -3.42 3.49
CA MET A 161 3.89 -2.27 4.40
C MET A 161 4.84 -2.50 5.56
N GLN A 162 5.90 -1.67 5.66
CA GLN A 162 6.98 -1.81 6.65
C GLN A 162 7.19 -0.52 7.48
N PRO A 163 6.14 0.10 8.05
CA PRO A 163 6.32 1.32 8.83
C PRO A 163 7.16 1.05 10.08
N THR A 164 8.07 1.97 10.41
CA THR A 164 8.92 1.86 11.61
C THR A 164 8.29 2.53 12.83
N ALA A 165 7.59 3.64 12.65
CA ALA A 165 7.03 4.46 13.73
C ALA A 165 5.92 5.37 13.21
N GLY A 166 5.32 6.14 14.12
CA GLY A 166 4.30 7.13 13.78
C GLY A 166 2.90 6.56 13.68
N THR A 167 2.01 7.34 13.10
CA THR A 167 0.62 6.95 12.83
C THR A 167 0.44 6.77 11.35
N LEU A 168 -0.03 5.59 10.94
CA LEU A 168 -0.37 5.26 9.57
C LEU A 168 -1.86 4.95 9.45
N ALA A 169 -2.53 5.59 8.51
CA ALA A 169 -3.82 5.13 8.01
C ALA A 169 -3.64 4.52 6.61
N PHE A 170 -4.18 3.33 6.36
CA PHE A 170 -4.18 2.79 5.00
C PHE A 170 -5.56 2.30 4.57
N THR A 171 -5.83 2.45 3.29
CA THR A 171 -7.05 1.96 2.64
C THR A 171 -6.70 1.29 1.32
N ILE A 172 -7.01 0.02 1.19
CA ILE A 172 -6.80 -0.76 -0.04
C ILE A 172 -8.18 -1.25 -0.48
N THR A 173 -8.64 -0.78 -1.64
CA THR A 173 -9.99 -1.10 -2.12
C THR A 173 -10.01 -1.48 -3.60
N ASN A 174 -10.98 -2.33 -3.98
CA ASN A 174 -11.18 -2.74 -5.38
C ASN A 174 -9.87 -3.15 -6.08
N THR A 175 -9.01 -3.86 -5.36
CA THR A 175 -7.64 -4.15 -5.80
C THR A 175 -7.40 -5.65 -5.86
N THR A 176 -6.69 -6.09 -6.88
CA THR A 176 -6.28 -7.49 -7.04
C THR A 176 -4.79 -7.63 -6.77
N ALA A 177 -4.41 -8.54 -5.86
CA ALA A 177 -3.03 -8.94 -5.61
C ALA A 177 -2.90 -10.45 -5.85
N SER A 178 -2.40 -10.86 -7.02
CA SER A 178 -2.47 -12.25 -7.45
C SER A 178 -1.19 -12.76 -8.12
N ASN A 179 -0.99 -14.07 -8.09
CA ASN A 179 0.16 -14.74 -8.71
C ASN A 179 1.52 -14.19 -8.25
N ASN A 180 1.61 -13.73 -7.00
CA ASN A 180 2.86 -13.22 -6.45
C ASN A 180 3.65 -14.35 -5.80
N GLY A 181 4.97 -14.33 -5.93
CA GLY A 181 5.87 -15.29 -5.32
C GLY A 181 5.99 -15.16 -3.80
N GLY A 182 5.47 -14.09 -3.24
CA GLY A 182 5.32 -13.82 -1.80
C GLY A 182 3.87 -13.83 -1.36
N THR A 183 3.51 -12.83 -0.56
CA THR A 183 2.17 -12.58 -0.03
C THR A 183 1.45 -11.54 -0.90
N GLY A 184 0.13 -11.67 -1.06
CA GLY A 184 -0.66 -10.67 -1.79
C GLY A 184 -0.56 -9.30 -1.15
N ILE A 185 -0.97 -9.18 0.13
CA ILE A 185 -0.85 -7.96 0.95
C ILE A 185 -0.21 -8.32 2.28
N LEU A 186 0.99 -7.82 2.52
CA LEU A 186 1.77 -8.07 3.74
C LEU A 186 1.96 -6.77 4.53
N PHE A 187 1.45 -6.75 5.75
CA PHE A 187 1.87 -5.80 6.79
C PHE A 187 2.91 -6.48 7.67
N LEU A 188 4.13 -5.96 7.66
CA LEU A 188 5.25 -6.47 8.45
C LEU A 188 6.15 -5.30 8.84
N THR A 189 6.06 -4.82 10.07
CA THR A 189 6.91 -3.70 10.52
C THR A 189 8.40 -4.02 10.36
N SER A 190 9.20 -3.00 10.15
CA SER A 190 10.65 -3.14 10.29
C SER A 190 11.02 -3.52 11.73
N SER A 191 12.17 -4.18 11.89
CA SER A 191 12.63 -4.68 13.20
C SER A 191 12.66 -3.56 14.25
N GLY A 192 12.00 -3.79 15.37
CA GLY A 192 11.91 -2.81 16.47
C GLY A 192 10.88 -1.70 16.25
N GLY A 193 10.11 -1.74 15.20
CA GLY A 193 9.08 -0.75 14.91
C GLY A 193 7.97 -0.69 15.96
N SER A 194 7.36 0.50 16.12
CA SER A 194 6.27 0.75 17.06
C SER A 194 5.22 1.70 16.46
N PRO A 195 4.66 1.38 15.28
CA PRO A 195 3.66 2.23 14.65
C PRO A 195 2.29 2.06 15.30
N SER A 196 1.46 3.11 15.20
CA SER A 196 0.02 3.03 15.42
C SER A 196 -0.69 3.00 14.07
N VAL A 197 -1.44 1.94 13.79
CA VAL A 197 -1.96 1.67 12.45
C VAL A 197 -3.47 1.48 12.48
N ASN A 198 -4.17 2.16 11.57
CA ASN A 198 -5.57 1.90 11.24
C ASN A 198 -5.66 1.54 9.76
N GLY A 199 -6.04 0.32 9.46
CA GLY A 199 -6.11 -0.22 8.10
C GLY A 199 -7.49 -0.68 7.69
N VAL A 200 -7.83 -0.45 6.43
CA VAL A 200 -9.03 -1.00 5.78
C VAL A 200 -8.60 -1.70 4.49
N ILE A 201 -9.04 -2.94 4.34
CA ILE A 201 -8.91 -3.76 3.13
C ILE A 201 -10.32 -4.15 2.73
N ASP A 202 -10.81 -3.65 1.61
CA ASP A 202 -12.20 -3.79 1.22
C ASP A 202 -12.34 -4.09 -0.28
N HIS A 203 -13.21 -5.05 -0.64
CA HIS A 203 -13.35 -5.48 -2.04
C HIS A 203 -12.02 -5.87 -2.70
N VAL A 204 -11.17 -6.60 -1.98
CA VAL A 204 -9.87 -7.05 -2.46
C VAL A 204 -9.94 -8.52 -2.85
N VAL A 205 -9.23 -8.86 -3.93
CA VAL A 205 -8.97 -10.25 -4.32
C VAL A 205 -7.47 -10.54 -4.11
N ALA A 206 -7.16 -11.40 -3.14
CA ALA A 206 -5.80 -11.90 -2.89
C ALA A 206 -5.75 -13.40 -3.24
N ASP A 207 -5.35 -13.70 -4.48
CA ASP A 207 -5.50 -15.03 -5.07
C ASP A 207 -4.20 -15.58 -5.64
N ALA A 208 -4.01 -16.90 -5.49
CA ALA A 208 -2.89 -17.61 -6.11
C ALA A 208 -1.50 -17.05 -5.74
N ASN A 209 -1.32 -16.49 -4.55
CA ASN A 209 -0.02 -16.09 -4.06
C ASN A 209 0.72 -17.28 -3.43
N HIS A 210 2.05 -17.29 -3.53
CA HIS A 210 2.84 -18.43 -3.05
C HIS A 210 2.78 -18.61 -1.54
N PHE A 211 2.67 -17.50 -0.78
CA PHE A 211 2.49 -17.55 0.67
C PHE A 211 1.04 -17.20 1.03
N ASP A 212 0.80 -16.07 1.69
CA ASP A 212 -0.51 -15.70 2.21
C ASP A 212 -1.29 -14.82 1.22
N GLY A 213 -2.61 -14.83 1.33
CA GLY A 213 -3.43 -13.84 0.64
C GLY A 213 -3.27 -12.46 1.30
N VAL A 214 -3.66 -12.35 2.57
CA VAL A 214 -3.52 -11.16 3.40
C VAL A 214 -2.83 -11.54 4.71
N SER A 215 -1.77 -10.85 5.08
CA SER A 215 -1.00 -11.13 6.29
C SER A 215 -0.78 -9.86 7.11
N VAL A 216 -1.24 -9.86 8.37
CA VAL A 216 -0.95 -8.82 9.36
C VAL A 216 -0.01 -9.41 10.40
N ASP A 217 1.27 -9.33 10.11
CA ASP A 217 2.33 -9.96 10.90
C ASP A 217 3.04 -8.90 11.76
N SER A 218 2.87 -9.01 13.07
CA SER A 218 3.46 -8.08 14.02
C SER A 218 4.75 -8.58 14.67
N ARG A 219 5.41 -9.61 14.10
CA ARG A 219 6.59 -10.29 14.71
C ARG A 219 7.74 -9.35 15.06
N PHE A 220 7.92 -8.28 14.34
CA PHE A 220 8.98 -7.29 14.59
C PHE A 220 8.47 -6.04 15.31
N THR A 221 7.17 -5.97 15.62
CA THR A 221 6.56 -4.83 16.30
C THR A 221 6.82 -4.92 17.80
N THR A 222 7.40 -3.88 18.38
CA THR A 222 7.74 -3.82 19.82
C THR A 222 6.72 -3.02 20.64
N GLY A 223 5.81 -2.30 19.99
CA GLY A 223 4.79 -1.48 20.65
C GLY A 223 3.79 -0.92 19.63
N GLY A 224 2.97 0.04 20.07
CA GLY A 224 1.90 0.61 19.24
C GLY A 224 0.63 -0.25 19.23
N ALA A 225 -0.30 0.13 18.36
CA ALA A 225 -1.55 -0.59 18.17
C ALA A 225 -1.82 -0.74 16.67
N ILE A 226 -2.16 -1.94 16.25
CA ILE A 226 -2.49 -2.27 14.87
C ILE A 226 -3.95 -2.70 14.83
N VAL A 227 -4.78 -1.95 14.12
CA VAL A 227 -6.20 -2.25 13.92
C VAL A 227 -6.45 -2.35 12.43
N VAL A 228 -6.91 -3.50 11.95
CA VAL A 228 -7.19 -3.75 10.53
C VAL A 228 -8.58 -4.34 10.38
N THR A 229 -9.34 -3.80 9.44
CA THR A 229 -10.60 -4.38 8.98
C THR A 229 -10.41 -4.94 7.58
N VAL A 230 -10.85 -6.17 7.36
CA VAL A 230 -10.94 -6.80 6.04
C VAL A 230 -12.42 -7.10 5.78
N SER A 231 -12.97 -6.49 4.75
CA SER A 231 -14.39 -6.65 4.40
C SER A 231 -14.58 -6.97 2.92
N ASP A 232 -15.68 -7.66 2.62
CA ASP A 232 -16.14 -7.91 1.24
C ASP A 232 -15.04 -8.45 0.30
N SER A 233 -14.10 -9.22 0.85
CA SER A 233 -12.84 -9.60 0.20
C SER A 233 -12.70 -11.11 0.01
N ILE A 234 -11.87 -11.50 -0.93
CA ILE A 234 -11.57 -12.90 -1.25
C ILE A 234 -10.08 -13.16 -0.99
N ALA A 235 -9.78 -14.24 -0.26
CA ALA A 235 -8.43 -14.76 -0.10
C ALA A 235 -8.43 -16.25 -0.49
N SER A 236 -8.01 -16.56 -1.72
CA SER A 236 -8.17 -17.91 -2.27
C SER A 236 -6.90 -18.45 -2.93
N ASN A 237 -6.80 -19.79 -2.94
CA ASN A 237 -5.76 -20.51 -3.66
C ASN A 237 -4.32 -20.10 -3.30
N ASN A 238 -4.11 -19.54 -2.09
CA ASN A 238 -2.77 -19.17 -1.64
C ASN A 238 -2.05 -20.38 -1.05
N GLY A 239 -0.74 -20.43 -1.23
CA GLY A 239 0.07 -21.59 -0.86
C GLY A 239 0.19 -21.82 0.66
N SER A 240 -0.06 -20.80 1.46
CA SER A 240 0.00 -20.88 2.92
C SER A 240 -1.35 -20.47 3.54
N GLN A 241 -1.48 -19.29 4.12
CA GLN A 241 -2.72 -18.85 4.73
C GLN A 241 -3.57 -18.01 3.76
N GLY A 242 -4.89 -18.15 3.82
CA GLY A 242 -5.77 -17.17 3.19
C GLY A 242 -5.62 -15.82 3.88
N ILE A 243 -5.85 -15.79 5.20
CA ILE A 243 -5.67 -14.60 6.05
C ILE A 243 -4.88 -14.98 7.30
N PHE A 244 -3.83 -14.23 7.59
CA PHE A 244 -3.00 -14.38 8.79
C PHE A 244 -3.04 -13.13 9.66
N ALA A 245 -3.11 -13.31 10.99
CA ALA A 245 -2.95 -12.25 11.98
C ALA A 245 -2.19 -12.75 13.21
N GLY A 246 -1.05 -12.12 13.54
CA GLY A 246 -0.33 -12.54 14.75
C GLY A 246 1.16 -12.23 14.80
N ASN A 247 1.87 -13.07 15.56
CA ASN A 247 3.32 -13.20 15.71
C ASN A 247 4.07 -12.04 16.40
N GLY A 248 3.48 -11.29 17.32
CA GLY A 248 4.23 -10.17 17.88
C GLY A 248 3.95 -9.85 19.33
N SER A 249 4.29 -8.63 19.74
CA SER A 249 4.05 -8.09 21.09
C SER A 249 3.10 -6.89 21.08
N ALA A 250 2.81 -6.30 19.92
CA ALA A 250 1.90 -5.18 19.80
C ALA A 250 0.44 -5.59 20.01
N THR A 251 -0.40 -4.65 20.43
CA THR A 251 -1.85 -4.85 20.40
C THR A 251 -2.31 -4.97 18.95
N LEU A 252 -2.78 -6.16 18.55
CA LEU A 252 -3.28 -6.44 17.22
C LEU A 252 -4.75 -6.80 17.26
N LYS A 253 -5.57 -6.06 16.52
CA LYS A 253 -7.01 -6.30 16.36
C LYS A 253 -7.34 -6.40 14.88
N VAL A 254 -7.97 -7.49 14.48
CA VAL A 254 -8.38 -7.72 13.09
C VAL A 254 -9.87 -8.08 13.06
N SER A 255 -10.64 -7.30 12.31
CA SER A 255 -12.03 -7.59 12.03
C SER A 255 -12.16 -8.15 10.62
N LEU A 256 -12.77 -9.31 10.49
CA LEU A 256 -13.04 -10.00 9.22
C LEU A 256 -14.55 -10.06 9.05
N ASP A 257 -15.08 -9.41 8.02
CA ASP A 257 -16.51 -9.33 7.79
C ASP A 257 -16.85 -9.59 6.32
N ASN A 258 -17.75 -10.53 6.07
CA ASN A 258 -18.13 -10.92 4.71
C ASN A 258 -16.94 -11.29 3.81
N VAL A 259 -15.98 -12.05 4.37
CA VAL A 259 -14.84 -12.55 3.59
C VAL A 259 -15.10 -13.98 3.08
N THR A 260 -14.59 -14.27 1.88
CA THR A 260 -14.54 -15.62 1.33
C THR A 260 -13.11 -16.11 1.35
N VAL A 261 -12.86 -17.23 2.05
CA VAL A 261 -11.52 -17.79 2.21
C VAL A 261 -11.54 -19.25 1.79
N GLY A 262 -10.86 -19.58 0.67
CA GLY A 262 -10.96 -20.93 0.11
C GLY A 262 -9.76 -21.41 -0.68
N GLY A 263 -9.53 -22.73 -0.70
CA GLY A 263 -8.45 -23.31 -1.51
C GLY A 263 -7.04 -23.07 -0.96
N ASN A 264 -6.88 -22.57 0.27
CA ASN A 264 -5.58 -22.32 0.90
C ASN A 264 -5.12 -23.54 1.72
N PHE A 265 -3.84 -23.60 2.10
CA PHE A 265 -3.39 -24.62 3.04
C PHE A 265 -4.05 -24.41 4.42
N PHE A 266 -4.05 -23.17 4.93
CA PHE A 266 -4.89 -22.75 6.04
C PHE A 266 -5.83 -21.62 5.58
N GLY A 267 -7.10 -21.65 5.98
CA GLY A 267 -8.04 -20.56 5.68
C GLY A 267 -7.67 -19.30 6.47
N ILE A 268 -8.00 -19.26 7.74
CA ILE A 268 -7.69 -18.13 8.63
C ILE A 268 -6.83 -18.62 9.78
N VAL A 269 -5.72 -17.94 10.04
CA VAL A 269 -4.82 -18.24 11.16
C VAL A 269 -4.71 -17.02 12.07
N ALA A 270 -5.04 -17.22 13.34
CA ALA A 270 -4.77 -16.26 14.41
C ALA A 270 -3.67 -16.77 15.34
N SER A 271 -2.68 -15.93 15.59
CA SER A 271 -1.57 -16.17 16.53
C SER A 271 -1.46 -15.03 17.54
N THR A 272 -0.88 -15.31 18.72
CA THR A 272 -0.63 -14.26 19.72
C THR A 272 0.16 -13.10 19.10
N PRO A 273 -0.20 -11.83 19.36
CA PRO A 273 -1.23 -11.36 20.30
C PRO A 273 -2.57 -10.97 19.63
N ALA A 274 -2.85 -11.48 18.44
CA ALA A 274 -4.00 -11.03 17.66
C ALA A 274 -5.34 -11.34 18.35
N ASN A 275 -6.20 -10.34 18.37
CA ASN A 275 -7.63 -10.48 18.61
C ASN A 275 -8.35 -10.42 17.26
N VAL A 276 -8.90 -11.52 16.82
CA VAL A 276 -9.61 -11.65 15.53
C VAL A 276 -11.11 -11.77 15.80
N LEU A 277 -11.89 -10.99 15.07
CA LEU A 277 -13.34 -11.04 15.09
C LEU A 277 -13.85 -11.44 13.71
N LEU A 278 -14.69 -12.46 13.61
CA LEU A 278 -15.18 -13.02 12.34
C LEU A 278 -16.71 -12.97 12.27
N GLY A 279 -17.23 -12.37 11.21
CA GLY A 279 -18.67 -12.32 10.93
C GLY A 279 -19.00 -12.55 9.46
N ARG A 280 -20.18 -13.10 9.17
CA ARG A 280 -20.82 -13.25 7.85
C ARG A 280 -19.96 -13.90 6.76
N SER A 281 -18.96 -14.67 7.15
CA SER A 281 -17.91 -15.14 6.26
C SER A 281 -18.07 -16.59 5.83
N VAL A 282 -17.47 -16.94 4.69
CA VAL A 282 -17.44 -18.30 4.13
C VAL A 282 -16.00 -18.81 4.10
N ILE A 283 -15.71 -19.86 4.84
CA ILE A 283 -14.39 -20.50 4.91
C ILE A 283 -14.54 -21.95 4.46
N THR A 284 -14.08 -22.28 3.26
CA THR A 284 -14.36 -23.58 2.63
C THR A 284 -13.22 -24.05 1.71
N GLY A 285 -13.06 -25.36 1.57
CA GLY A 285 -12.07 -25.92 0.63
C GLY A 285 -10.61 -25.74 1.03
N ASN A 286 -10.32 -25.31 2.27
CA ASN A 286 -8.95 -25.17 2.77
C ASN A 286 -8.47 -26.51 3.38
N GLY A 287 -7.17 -26.70 3.54
CA GLY A 287 -6.63 -27.81 4.32
C GLY A 287 -7.13 -27.75 5.76
N THR A 288 -7.02 -26.61 6.43
CA THR A 288 -7.65 -26.30 7.71
C THR A 288 -8.44 -25.00 7.57
N GLY A 289 -9.72 -24.98 7.97
CA GLY A 289 -10.57 -23.79 7.82
C GLY A 289 -10.10 -22.64 8.70
N VAL A 290 -10.10 -22.85 10.02
CA VAL A 290 -9.68 -21.84 11.00
C VAL A 290 -8.69 -22.45 11.99
N GLN A 291 -7.56 -21.79 12.19
CA GLN A 291 -6.56 -22.16 13.18
C GLN A 291 -6.34 -21.01 14.17
N ASN A 292 -6.56 -21.31 15.46
CA ASN A 292 -6.21 -20.41 16.55
C ASN A 292 -5.04 -21.03 17.33
N SER A 293 -3.85 -20.44 17.18
CA SER A 293 -2.61 -20.92 17.84
C SER A 293 -2.38 -20.28 19.20
N THR A 294 -3.39 -19.62 19.77
CA THR A 294 -3.26 -18.83 20.99
C THR A 294 -4.23 -19.31 22.08
N SER A 295 -4.24 -18.61 23.21
CA SER A 295 -5.25 -18.77 24.26
C SER A 295 -6.67 -18.67 23.68
N PRO A 296 -7.64 -19.45 24.20
CA PRO A 296 -8.98 -19.55 23.63
C PRO A 296 -9.77 -18.24 23.56
N ASN A 297 -9.23 -17.14 24.06
CA ASN A 297 -9.93 -15.85 24.18
C ASN A 297 -9.52 -14.81 23.14
N THR A 298 -8.96 -15.18 22.01
CA THR A 298 -8.44 -14.21 21.02
C THR A 298 -9.08 -14.33 19.63
N PHE A 299 -9.83 -15.40 19.38
CA PHE A 299 -10.59 -15.56 18.15
C PHE A 299 -12.08 -15.62 18.47
N TYR A 300 -12.83 -14.65 18.00
CA TYR A 300 -14.24 -14.48 18.27
C TYR A 300 -15.06 -14.62 17.00
N SER A 301 -16.27 -15.16 17.12
CA SER A 301 -17.21 -15.33 16.02
C SER A 301 -18.58 -14.77 16.42
N TYR A 302 -19.23 -14.07 15.50
CA TYR A 302 -20.63 -13.67 15.67
C TYR A 302 -21.62 -14.85 15.54
N GLY A 303 -21.15 -16.03 15.13
CA GLY A 303 -21.98 -17.22 14.97
C GLY A 303 -22.76 -17.32 13.65
N ASP A 304 -22.50 -16.40 12.73
CA ASP A 304 -23.15 -16.29 11.41
C ASP A 304 -22.24 -16.69 10.24
N ASN A 305 -21.14 -17.36 10.56
CA ASN A 305 -20.15 -17.81 9.58
C ASN A 305 -20.46 -19.21 9.04
N ARG A 306 -20.05 -19.49 7.82
CA ARG A 306 -20.11 -20.80 7.18
C ARG A 306 -18.70 -21.37 7.07
N ILE A 307 -18.34 -22.25 8.01
CA ILE A 307 -17.03 -22.91 8.06
C ILE A 307 -17.28 -24.40 7.83
N ASN A 308 -17.06 -24.87 6.60
CA ASN A 308 -17.34 -26.25 6.24
C ASN A 308 -16.57 -26.69 4.97
N LEU A 309 -16.54 -27.99 4.71
CA LEU A 309 -15.88 -28.58 3.56
C LEU A 309 -14.38 -28.27 3.50
N ASN A 310 -13.73 -28.03 4.62
CA ASN A 310 -12.28 -27.98 4.74
C ASN A 310 -11.75 -29.38 5.08
N GLY A 311 -10.46 -29.64 4.92
CA GLY A 311 -9.86 -30.89 5.39
C GLY A 311 -10.10 -31.09 6.91
N THR A 312 -9.96 -30.00 7.68
CA THR A 312 -10.51 -29.84 9.03
C THR A 312 -11.14 -28.46 9.14
N ASP A 313 -12.36 -28.35 9.68
CA ASP A 313 -13.03 -27.04 9.76
C ASP A 313 -12.43 -26.12 10.82
N GLY A 314 -11.64 -26.67 11.73
CA GLY A 314 -10.89 -25.92 12.72
C GLY A 314 -11.21 -26.28 14.16
N TYR A 315 -10.57 -25.61 15.11
CA TYR A 315 -10.68 -25.91 16.53
C TYR A 315 -12.07 -25.63 17.08
N SER A 316 -12.51 -26.52 17.96
CA SER A 316 -13.75 -26.43 18.73
C SER A 316 -13.85 -25.25 19.71
N SER A 317 -12.90 -24.33 19.66
CA SER A 317 -12.74 -23.19 20.59
C SER A 317 -12.86 -21.82 19.96
N LEU A 318 -13.70 -21.67 18.94
CA LEU A 318 -14.16 -20.31 18.58
C LEU A 318 -15.04 -19.83 19.72
N ASN A 319 -14.65 -18.80 20.43
CA ASN A 319 -15.51 -18.18 21.43
C ASN A 319 -16.73 -17.55 20.76
N THR A 320 -17.87 -18.14 20.92
CA THR A 320 -19.14 -17.71 20.32
C THR A 320 -19.87 -16.64 21.14
N THR A 321 -19.17 -15.87 21.96
CA THR A 321 -19.83 -14.94 22.87
C THR A 321 -19.54 -13.50 22.53
N PHE A 322 -20.03 -13.01 21.39
CA PHE A 322 -20.33 -11.59 21.24
C PHE A 322 -21.83 -11.37 21.29
N ILE A 323 -22.28 -10.65 22.28
CA ILE A 323 -23.65 -10.12 22.32
C ILE A 323 -23.66 -8.94 21.34
N THR A 324 -24.39 -9.07 20.25
CA THR A 324 -24.72 -7.95 19.36
C THR A 324 -25.54 -6.94 20.15
N HIS A 325 -25.09 -5.72 20.24
CA HIS A 325 -25.85 -4.59 20.77
C HIS A 325 -26.60 -3.90 19.65
#